data_9f2589db0553e034e4e11daa6a742f65
#
_entry.id   9f2589db0553e034e4e11daa6a742f65
#
_cell.length_a   1.000
_cell.length_b   1.000
_cell.length_c   1.000
_cell.angle_alpha   90.00
_cell.angle_beta   90.00
_cell.angle_gamma   90.00
#
_symmetry.space_group_name_H-M   'P 1'
#
loop_
_entity.id
_entity.type
_entity.pdbx_description
1 polymer ?
#
loop_
_entity_poly.entity_id
_entity_poly.type
_entity_poly.pdbx_seq_one_letter_code
_entity_poly.pdbx_strand_id
1 'polypeptide(L)'
;SGLEIDYNSFADAGMDRIMPYCMITNHSVATNSFAIHDSVLEKLSEEQKAVLFECIDEATDYINNLYFEKLNETVEAIKANGVTFTEATAEQSAEMSSIVKPVVEDYLINNCQFTADEMDAFFAELAK
;
A
#
# COMPACT_ATOMS: atom_id res chain seq x y z
N SER A 1 -2.15 -2.51 23.51
CA SER A 1 -2.78 -2.75 22.20
C SER A 1 -2.13 -1.84 21.18
N GLY A 2 -2.05 -2.29 19.94
CA GLY A 2 -1.49 -1.56 18.81
C GLY A 2 -2.29 -1.83 17.55
N LEU A 3 -1.99 -1.12 16.48
CA LEU A 3 -2.54 -1.34 15.14
C LEU A 3 -1.45 -1.14 14.09
N GLU A 4 -1.67 -1.67 12.92
CA GLU A 4 -0.94 -1.41 11.70
C GLU A 4 -1.86 -0.63 10.76
N ILE A 5 -1.38 0.47 10.18
CA ILE A 5 -2.18 1.38 9.39
C ILE A 5 -1.28 2.37 8.63
N ASP A 6 -1.73 2.91 7.50
CA ASP A 6 -1.05 4.01 6.81
C ASP A 6 -1.25 5.37 7.54
N TYR A 7 -0.39 6.35 7.23
CA TYR A 7 -0.38 7.64 7.91
C TYR A 7 -1.67 8.44 7.76
N ASN A 8 -2.29 8.43 6.57
CA ASN A 8 -3.51 9.20 6.33
C ASN A 8 -4.65 8.60 7.13
N SER A 9 -4.83 7.28 7.08
CA SER A 9 -5.85 6.58 7.86
C SER A 9 -5.61 6.71 9.37
N PHE A 10 -4.35 6.76 9.82
CA PHE A 10 -4.00 6.99 11.22
C PHE A 10 -4.47 8.37 11.70
N ALA A 11 -4.21 9.41 10.92
CA ALA A 11 -4.65 10.78 11.22
C ALA A 11 -6.17 10.93 11.10
N ASP A 12 -6.77 10.43 10.03
CA ASP A 12 -8.21 10.54 9.77
C ASP A 12 -9.06 9.84 10.85
N ALA A 13 -8.57 8.73 11.38
CA ALA A 13 -9.20 8.04 12.50
C ALA A 13 -8.91 8.71 13.87
N GLY A 14 -8.12 9.77 13.92
CA GLY A 14 -7.74 10.48 15.15
C GLY A 14 -6.87 9.64 16.10
N MET A 15 -6.18 8.62 15.57
CA MET A 15 -5.32 7.74 16.37
C MET A 15 -4.07 8.47 16.88
N ASP A 16 -3.60 9.47 16.16
CA ASP A 16 -2.51 10.36 16.52
C ASP A 16 -2.74 11.11 17.85
N ARG A 17 -4.00 11.19 18.31
CA ARG A 17 -4.37 11.84 19.59
C ARG A 17 -4.33 10.89 20.78
N ILE A 18 -4.28 9.58 20.55
CA ILE A 18 -4.38 8.56 21.59
C ILE A 18 -3.22 7.57 21.57
N MET A 19 -2.46 7.50 20.50
CA MET A 19 -1.32 6.59 20.32
C MET A 19 -0.03 7.40 20.19
N PRO A 20 0.78 7.48 21.27
CA PRO A 20 1.92 8.39 21.32
C PRO A 20 3.18 7.86 20.61
N TYR A 21 3.17 6.63 20.11
CA TYR A 21 4.32 6.00 19.46
C TYR A 21 3.93 5.36 18.15
N CYS A 22 4.75 5.59 17.13
CA CYS A 22 4.62 5.00 15.80
C CYS A 22 5.97 4.42 15.35
N MET A 23 6.00 3.14 14.98
CA MET A 23 7.15 2.52 14.34
C MET A 23 6.95 2.50 12.83
N ILE A 24 7.88 3.09 12.11
CA ILE A 24 7.90 3.08 10.64
C ILE A 24 8.59 1.78 10.20
N THR A 25 7.84 0.90 9.59
CA THR A 25 8.35 -0.40 9.13
C THR A 25 8.51 -0.48 7.62
N ASN A 26 7.82 0.38 6.86
CA ASN A 26 7.83 0.40 5.39
C ASN A 26 7.64 -0.99 4.75
N HIS A 27 6.81 -1.82 5.37
CA HIS A 27 6.64 -3.23 5.02
C HIS A 27 5.63 -3.46 3.89
N SER A 28 4.86 -2.45 3.52
CA SER A 28 3.79 -2.58 2.54
C SER A 28 3.60 -1.29 1.76
N VAL A 29 3.18 -1.43 0.51
CA VAL A 29 2.72 -0.33 -0.33
C VAL A 29 1.24 -0.52 -0.58
N ALA A 30 0.41 0.41 -0.12
CA ALA A 30 -1.01 0.39 -0.40
C ALA A 30 -1.26 0.75 -1.87
N THR A 31 -1.87 -0.17 -2.60
CA THR A 31 -2.26 0.05 -4.00
C THR A 31 -3.77 0.04 -4.13
N ASN A 32 -4.31 0.91 -4.96
CA ASN A 32 -5.71 0.92 -5.35
C ASN A 32 -5.83 0.63 -6.84
N SER A 33 -6.93 0.00 -7.24
CA SER A 33 -7.20 -0.29 -8.64
C SER A 33 -8.62 0.08 -9.00
N PHE A 34 -8.81 0.53 -10.25
CA PHE A 34 -10.13 0.63 -10.86
C PHE A 34 -10.46 -0.72 -11.48
N ALA A 35 -11.61 -1.27 -11.14
CA ALA A 35 -12.09 -2.52 -11.73
C ALA A 35 -13.45 -2.31 -12.35
N ILE A 36 -13.63 -2.81 -13.57
CA ILE A 36 -14.91 -2.79 -14.28
C ILE A 36 -15.16 -4.17 -14.89
N HIS A 37 -16.38 -4.66 -14.79
CA HIS A 37 -16.74 -5.95 -15.35
C HIS A 37 -16.93 -5.83 -16.87
N ASP A 38 -16.45 -6.83 -17.62
CA ASP A 38 -16.51 -6.84 -19.11
C ASP A 38 -17.91 -6.60 -19.64
N SER A 39 -18.95 -7.18 -19.04
CA SER A 39 -20.34 -6.97 -19.45
C SER A 39 -20.84 -5.52 -19.31
N VAL A 40 -20.13 -4.65 -18.58
CA VAL A 40 -20.38 -3.22 -18.51
C VAL A 40 -19.67 -2.53 -19.68
N LEU A 41 -18.40 -2.88 -19.91
CA LEU A 41 -17.62 -2.36 -21.05
C LEU A 41 -18.27 -2.68 -22.40
N GLU A 42 -18.83 -3.87 -22.54
CA GLU A 42 -19.55 -4.29 -23.76
C GLU A 42 -20.78 -3.43 -24.10
N LYS A 43 -21.35 -2.75 -23.11
CA LYS A 43 -22.51 -1.84 -23.30
C LYS A 43 -22.12 -0.43 -23.71
N LEU A 44 -20.84 -0.10 -23.63
CA LEU A 44 -20.31 1.22 -23.98
C LEU A 44 -19.89 1.25 -25.44
N SER A 45 -20.14 2.38 -26.12
CA SER A 45 -19.54 2.64 -27.43
C SER A 45 -18.02 2.83 -27.29
N GLU A 46 -17.28 2.70 -28.39
CA GLU A 46 -15.82 2.93 -28.37
C GLU A 46 -15.47 4.35 -27.91
N GLU A 47 -16.28 5.34 -28.28
CA GLU A 47 -16.10 6.72 -27.80
C GLU A 47 -16.29 6.84 -26.27
N GLN A 48 -17.31 6.13 -25.73
CA GLN A 48 -17.55 6.12 -24.28
C GLN A 48 -16.44 5.38 -23.51
N LYS A 49 -15.92 4.29 -24.09
CA LYS A 49 -14.75 3.60 -23.51
C LYS A 49 -13.51 4.49 -23.50
N ALA A 50 -13.24 5.20 -24.59
CA ALA A 50 -12.11 6.11 -24.69
C ALA A 50 -12.19 7.20 -23.61
N VAL A 51 -13.35 7.84 -23.44
CA VAL A 51 -13.56 8.85 -22.37
C VAL A 51 -13.42 8.24 -20.99
N LEU A 52 -13.94 7.04 -20.76
CA LEU A 52 -13.82 6.36 -19.48
C LEU A 52 -12.36 6.11 -19.11
N PHE A 53 -11.55 5.58 -20.01
CA PHE A 53 -10.15 5.30 -19.75
C PHE A 53 -9.33 6.59 -19.60
N GLU A 54 -9.59 7.62 -20.40
CA GLU A 54 -8.96 8.93 -20.21
C GLU A 54 -9.25 9.51 -18.83
N CYS A 55 -10.51 9.45 -18.37
CA CYS A 55 -10.87 9.89 -17.02
C CYS A 55 -10.20 9.06 -15.90
N ILE A 56 -10.02 7.75 -16.11
CA ILE A 56 -9.31 6.89 -15.16
C ILE A 56 -7.83 7.28 -15.08
N ASP A 57 -7.18 7.52 -16.22
CA ASP A 57 -5.78 7.93 -16.29
C ASP A 57 -5.59 9.30 -15.60
N GLU A 58 -6.42 10.29 -15.93
CA GLU A 58 -6.39 11.62 -15.28
C GLU A 58 -6.65 11.52 -13.77
N ALA A 59 -7.62 10.71 -13.33
CA ALA A 59 -7.91 10.50 -11.92
C ALA A 59 -6.75 9.81 -11.19
N THR A 60 -6.10 8.85 -11.84
CA THR A 60 -4.93 8.15 -11.29
C THR A 60 -3.77 9.12 -11.07
N ASP A 61 -3.45 9.93 -12.07
CA ASP A 61 -2.40 10.93 -11.96
C ASP A 61 -2.72 11.97 -10.89
N TYR A 62 -3.95 12.45 -10.84
CA TYR A 62 -4.40 13.42 -9.82
C TYR A 62 -4.29 12.85 -8.40
N ILE A 63 -4.78 11.62 -8.17
CA ILE A 63 -4.74 10.98 -6.85
C ILE A 63 -3.30 10.73 -6.41
N ASN A 64 -2.44 10.23 -7.29
CA ASN A 64 -1.04 9.98 -6.97
C ASN A 64 -0.30 11.27 -6.60
N ASN A 65 -0.47 12.32 -7.38
CA ASN A 65 0.16 13.61 -7.10
C ASN A 65 -0.35 14.21 -5.77
N LEU A 66 -1.66 14.18 -5.56
CA LEU A 66 -2.27 14.68 -4.32
C LEU A 66 -1.81 13.89 -3.09
N TYR A 67 -1.69 12.54 -3.21
CA TYR A 67 -1.24 11.68 -2.12
C TYR A 67 0.18 12.05 -1.67
N PHE A 68 1.12 12.15 -2.60
CA PHE A 68 2.50 12.49 -2.27
C PHE A 68 2.66 13.93 -1.77
N GLU A 69 1.88 14.86 -2.29
CA GLU A 69 1.84 16.23 -1.78
C GLU A 69 1.36 16.28 -0.32
N LYS A 70 0.29 15.56 -0.01
CA LYS A 70 -0.34 15.55 1.31
C LYS A 70 0.38 14.69 2.35
N LEU A 71 1.12 13.68 1.94
CA LEU A 71 1.78 12.74 2.83
C LEU A 71 2.69 13.46 3.85
N ASN A 72 3.52 14.38 3.38
CA ASN A 72 4.43 15.13 4.25
C ASN A 72 3.66 16.03 5.23
N GLU A 73 2.59 16.70 4.76
CA GLU A 73 1.75 17.52 5.63
C GLU A 73 1.10 16.68 6.73
N THR A 74 0.59 15.50 6.39
CA THR A 74 -0.01 14.56 7.34
C THR A 74 0.99 14.09 8.39
N VAL A 75 2.20 13.70 7.97
CA VAL A 75 3.26 13.25 8.91
C VAL A 75 3.66 14.37 9.86
N GLU A 76 3.82 15.60 9.37
CA GLU A 76 4.14 16.75 10.25
C GLU A 76 2.99 17.08 11.21
N ALA A 77 1.74 16.96 10.78
CA ALA A 77 0.59 17.13 11.67
C ALA A 77 0.54 16.06 12.77
N ILE A 78 0.80 14.80 12.44
CA ILE A 78 0.89 13.69 13.42
C ILE A 78 2.00 13.97 14.45
N LYS A 79 3.18 14.43 14.00
CA LYS A 79 4.28 14.82 14.90
C LYS A 79 3.89 15.97 15.80
N ALA A 80 3.19 16.98 15.25
CA ALA A 80 2.73 18.12 16.03
C ALA A 80 1.72 17.75 17.13
N ASN A 81 0.98 16.65 16.96
CA ASN A 81 0.10 16.08 17.98
C ASN A 81 0.86 15.24 19.05
N GLY A 82 2.19 15.20 18.97
CA GLY A 82 3.06 14.61 20.00
C GLY A 82 3.40 13.14 19.77
N VAL A 83 3.11 12.59 18.58
CA VAL A 83 3.49 11.22 18.25
C VAL A 83 5.00 11.13 18.02
N THR A 84 5.65 10.21 18.70
CA THR A 84 7.07 9.90 18.52
C THR A 84 7.23 8.82 17.45
N PHE A 85 7.96 9.14 16.39
CA PHE A 85 8.30 8.20 15.33
C PHE A 85 9.63 7.53 15.59
N THR A 86 9.67 6.22 15.36
CA THR A 86 10.91 5.43 15.32
C THR A 86 10.93 4.64 14.02
N GLU A 87 12.09 4.51 13.38
CA GLU A 87 12.26 3.70 12.18
C GLU A 87 12.79 2.32 12.54
N ALA A 88 12.30 1.29 11.88
CA ALA A 88 12.89 -0.03 11.99
C ALA A 88 14.31 0.00 11.41
N THR A 89 15.27 -0.54 12.14
CA THR A 89 16.63 -0.70 11.60
C THR A 89 16.68 -1.74 10.49
N ALA A 90 17.70 -1.68 9.64
CA ALA A 90 17.89 -2.70 8.59
C ALA A 90 17.93 -4.12 9.16
N GLU A 91 18.52 -4.31 10.35
CA GLU A 91 18.56 -5.60 11.04
C GLU A 91 17.17 -6.06 11.47
N GLN A 92 16.37 -5.17 12.09
CA GLN A 92 14.99 -5.46 12.46
C GLN A 92 14.11 -5.78 11.24
N SER A 93 14.27 -5.04 10.15
CA SER A 93 13.55 -5.30 8.90
C SER A 93 13.93 -6.65 8.29
N ALA A 94 15.22 -7.01 8.31
CA ALA A 94 15.70 -8.30 7.84
C ALA A 94 15.19 -9.46 8.71
N GLU A 95 15.15 -9.29 10.03
CA GLU A 95 14.59 -10.27 10.96
C GLU A 95 13.09 -10.48 10.70
N MET A 96 12.30 -9.41 10.61
CA MET A 96 10.87 -9.47 10.27
C MET A 96 10.64 -10.18 8.93
N SER A 97 11.41 -9.83 7.90
CA SER A 97 11.32 -10.45 6.59
C SER A 97 11.63 -11.96 6.63
N SER A 98 12.62 -12.36 7.42
CA SER A 98 13.00 -13.77 7.56
C SER A 98 11.90 -14.63 8.19
N ILE A 99 11.08 -14.04 9.06
CA ILE A 99 9.94 -14.69 9.71
C ILE A 99 8.72 -14.73 8.77
N VAL A 100 8.45 -13.63 8.09
CA VAL A 100 7.22 -13.46 7.29
C VAL A 100 7.32 -14.16 5.93
N LYS A 101 8.48 -14.07 5.27
CA LYS A 101 8.66 -14.60 3.91
C LYS A 101 8.22 -16.06 3.75
N PRO A 102 8.67 -17.03 4.56
CA PRO A 102 8.26 -18.43 4.39
C PRO A 102 6.75 -18.65 4.61
N VAL A 103 6.10 -17.84 5.45
CA VAL A 103 4.65 -17.93 5.69
C VAL A 103 3.88 -17.43 4.47
N VAL A 104 4.34 -16.34 3.85
CA VAL A 104 3.73 -15.78 2.63
C VAL A 104 3.92 -16.74 1.46
N GLU A 105 5.11 -17.29 1.27
CA GLU A 105 5.42 -18.29 0.22
C GLU A 105 4.51 -19.51 0.35
N ASP A 106 4.43 -20.09 1.54
CA ASP A 106 3.56 -21.25 1.81
C ASP A 106 2.09 -20.95 1.50
N TYR A 107 1.60 -19.79 1.93
CA TYR A 107 0.23 -19.40 1.66
C TYR A 107 -0.06 -19.20 0.17
N LEU A 108 0.79 -18.50 -0.55
CA LEU A 108 0.60 -18.20 -1.97
C LEU A 108 0.68 -19.47 -2.84
N ILE A 109 1.60 -20.37 -2.53
CA ILE A 109 1.73 -21.64 -3.25
C ILE A 109 0.51 -22.54 -2.98
N ASN A 110 0.12 -22.71 -1.73
CA ASN A 110 -0.90 -23.69 -1.36
C ASN A 110 -2.35 -23.17 -1.53
N ASN A 111 -2.58 -21.86 -1.52
CA ASN A 111 -3.93 -21.30 -1.55
C ASN A 111 -4.22 -20.42 -2.78
N CYS A 112 -3.18 -19.85 -3.40
CA CYS A 112 -3.34 -18.94 -4.52
C CYS A 112 -2.79 -19.49 -5.85
N GLN A 113 -2.38 -20.76 -5.88
CA GLN A 113 -1.89 -21.47 -7.08
C GLN A 113 -0.60 -20.89 -7.70
N PHE A 114 0.18 -20.13 -6.93
CA PHE A 114 1.51 -19.71 -7.36
C PHE A 114 2.47 -20.91 -7.36
N THR A 115 3.39 -20.93 -8.32
CA THR A 115 4.49 -21.89 -8.35
C THR A 115 5.68 -21.37 -7.55
N ALA A 116 6.58 -22.28 -7.14
CA ALA A 116 7.82 -21.88 -6.46
C ALA A 116 8.69 -20.95 -7.35
N ASP A 117 8.76 -21.25 -8.65
CA ASP A 117 9.52 -20.41 -9.61
C ASP A 117 8.97 -18.98 -9.72
N GLU A 118 7.64 -18.81 -9.68
CA GLU A 118 7.00 -17.48 -9.67
C GLU A 118 7.31 -16.74 -8.37
N MET A 119 7.32 -17.42 -7.24
CA MET A 119 7.70 -16.83 -5.95
C MET A 119 9.16 -16.40 -5.93
N ASP A 120 10.07 -17.23 -6.44
CA ASP A 120 11.48 -16.88 -6.54
C ASP A 120 11.71 -15.66 -7.43
N ALA A 121 11.02 -15.59 -8.58
CA ALA A 121 11.07 -14.44 -9.47
C ALA A 121 10.53 -13.17 -8.81
N PHE A 122 9.43 -13.27 -8.08
CA PHE A 122 8.82 -12.15 -7.34
C PHE A 122 9.77 -11.59 -6.27
N PHE A 123 10.35 -12.46 -5.43
CA PHE A 123 11.29 -12.00 -4.40
C PHE A 123 12.61 -11.49 -4.97
N ALA A 124 13.07 -12.02 -6.10
CA ALA A 124 14.23 -11.49 -6.80
C ALA A 124 13.99 -10.08 -7.36
N GLU A 125 12.76 -9.76 -7.76
CA GLU A 125 12.39 -8.41 -8.20
C GLU A 125 12.32 -7.42 -7.03
N LEU A 126 11.77 -7.82 -5.90
CA LEU A 126 11.71 -6.99 -4.69
C LEU A 126 13.09 -6.67 -4.09
N ALA A 127 14.11 -7.45 -4.42
CA ALA A 127 15.47 -7.25 -3.91
C ALA A 127 16.32 -6.23 -4.72
N LYS A 128 15.77 -5.67 -5.80
CA LYS A 128 16.43 -4.65 -6.66
C LYS A 128 16.23 -3.26 -6.12
#